data_3aeba1fd64978ed321bea3c481dda43e
#
_entry.id   3aeba1fd64978ed321bea3c481dda43e
#
_cell.length_a   1.000
_cell.length_b   1.000
_cell.length_c   1.000
_cell.angle_alpha   90.00
_cell.angle_beta   90.00
_cell.angle_gamma   90.00
#
_symmetry.space_group_name_H-M   'P 1'
#
loop_
_entity.id
_entity.type
_entity.pdbx_description
1 polymer ?
#
loop_
_entity_poly.entity_id
_entity_poly.type
_entity_poly.pdbx_seq_one_letter_code
_entity_poly.pdbx_strand_id
1 'polypeptide(L)'
;MTSKPRIAIVIGSTRPGRYADKAAGWMLKQAKARDDIETELLDLLDHPLPFFDEKGPIMSMPSENAEALHWQKTLARYDGFVFVVAEYNHSITGVLKNALDQAYKEWGRKPFTAIGYGGNGAARAVEQLRLIAIALRMVSTAASVHISGADFMSTSAMGANKPIEDIEASLLAATKSALDELVWWAHATMAAKAA
;
A
#
# COMPACT_ATOMS: atom_id res chain seq x y z
N MET A 1 24.22 -1.52 -14.26
CA MET A 1 23.45 -2.09 -13.15
C MET A 1 22.13 -1.33 -13.10
N THR A 2 21.00 -2.01 -13.18
CA THR A 2 19.68 -1.37 -12.99
C THR A 2 19.60 -0.88 -11.54
N SER A 3 19.13 0.35 -11.33
CA SER A 3 18.91 0.89 -9.98
C SER A 3 17.90 0.02 -9.23
N LYS A 4 18.06 -0.08 -7.91
CA LYS A 4 17.08 -0.79 -7.05
C LYS A 4 15.73 -0.07 -7.11
N PRO A 5 14.60 -0.78 -7.26
CA PRO A 5 13.29 -0.16 -7.17
C PRO A 5 13.06 0.47 -5.79
N ARG A 6 12.45 1.65 -5.77
CA ARG A 6 12.02 2.32 -4.54
C ARG A 6 10.55 2.00 -4.28
N ILE A 7 10.28 1.33 -3.17
CA ILE A 7 8.95 0.84 -2.79
C ILE A 7 8.45 1.61 -1.57
N ALA A 8 7.29 2.23 -1.69
CA ALA A 8 6.61 2.82 -0.54
C ALA A 8 5.66 1.81 0.12
N ILE A 9 5.73 1.71 1.46
CA ILE A 9 4.74 0.99 2.26
C ILE A 9 3.74 2.04 2.77
N VAL A 10 2.57 2.10 2.14
CA VAL A 10 1.54 3.12 2.39
C VAL A 10 0.63 2.68 3.53
N ILE A 11 0.61 3.44 4.62
CA ILE A 11 -0.28 3.16 5.76
C ILE A 11 -1.66 3.75 5.48
N GLY A 12 -2.60 2.89 5.07
CA GLY A 12 -3.91 3.25 4.55
C GLY A 12 -5.00 3.53 5.61
N SER A 13 -4.62 3.85 6.85
CA SER A 13 -5.57 4.17 7.93
C SER A 13 -5.00 5.25 8.83
N THR A 14 -5.81 6.23 9.21
CA THR A 14 -5.44 7.34 10.11
C THR A 14 -6.14 7.24 11.48
N ARG A 15 -6.83 6.10 11.74
CA ARG A 15 -7.57 5.92 12.98
C ARG A 15 -6.62 5.86 14.20
N PRO A 16 -6.90 6.58 15.31
CA PRO A 16 -6.17 6.43 16.55
C PRO A 16 -6.14 4.97 17.02
N GLY A 17 -4.98 4.46 17.46
CA GLY A 17 -4.80 3.06 17.86
C GLY A 17 -4.97 2.04 16.74
N ARG A 18 -4.73 2.43 15.49
CA ARG A 18 -4.82 1.56 14.30
C ARG A 18 -3.84 0.38 14.39
N TYR A 19 -4.28 -0.76 13.95
CA TYR A 19 -3.42 -1.96 13.80
C TYR A 19 -2.40 -1.79 12.65
N ALA A 20 -2.66 -0.85 11.75
CA ALA A 20 -1.84 -0.57 10.58
C ALA A 20 -0.35 -0.37 10.92
N ASP A 21 -0.05 0.25 12.06
CA ASP A 21 1.33 0.51 12.48
C ASP A 21 2.11 -0.79 12.74
N LYS A 22 1.47 -1.80 13.37
CA LYS A 22 2.08 -3.13 13.55
C LYS A 22 2.32 -3.82 12.22
N ALA A 23 1.32 -3.84 11.35
CA ALA A 23 1.41 -4.48 10.04
C ALA A 23 2.47 -3.80 9.15
N ALA A 24 2.49 -2.46 9.12
CA ALA A 24 3.45 -1.69 8.35
C ALA A 24 4.89 -1.86 8.87
N GLY A 25 5.09 -1.80 10.18
CA GLY A 25 6.41 -1.98 10.81
C GLY A 25 6.98 -3.37 10.54
N TRP A 26 6.15 -4.41 10.64
CA TRP A 26 6.56 -5.77 10.32
C TRP A 26 6.90 -5.93 8.83
N MET A 27 6.04 -5.44 7.93
CA MET A 27 6.29 -5.48 6.49
C MET A 27 7.57 -4.72 6.11
N LEU A 28 7.81 -3.56 6.73
CA LEU A 28 9.04 -2.79 6.53
C LEU A 28 10.28 -3.59 6.94
N LYS A 29 10.22 -4.31 8.08
CA LYS A 29 11.30 -5.19 8.54
C LYS A 29 11.60 -6.27 7.51
N GLN A 30 10.57 -6.94 6.97
CA GLN A 30 10.74 -7.97 5.93
C GLN A 30 11.31 -7.39 4.62
N ALA A 31 10.81 -6.24 4.21
CA ALA A 31 11.28 -5.57 2.99
C ALA A 31 12.71 -5.06 3.12
N LYS A 32 13.11 -4.51 4.28
CA LYS A 32 14.49 -4.07 4.55
C LYS A 32 15.51 -5.22 4.67
N ALA A 33 15.06 -6.45 4.95
CA ALA A 33 15.93 -7.62 4.92
C ALA A 33 16.34 -8.03 3.49
N ARG A 34 15.72 -7.45 2.47
CA ARG A 34 16.07 -7.66 1.06
C ARG A 34 17.16 -6.66 0.63
N ASP A 35 18.02 -7.10 -0.25
CA ASP A 35 19.10 -6.30 -0.84
C ASP A 35 18.78 -5.77 -2.25
N ASP A 36 17.63 -6.18 -2.81
CA ASP A 36 17.22 -5.87 -4.19
C ASP A 36 16.24 -4.68 -4.31
N ILE A 37 15.77 -4.10 -3.19
CA ILE A 37 14.89 -2.92 -3.14
C ILE A 37 15.32 -1.89 -2.09
N GLU A 38 14.84 -0.67 -2.26
CA GLU A 38 14.82 0.38 -1.23
C GLU A 38 13.39 0.57 -0.74
N THR A 39 13.18 0.65 0.58
CA THR A 39 11.83 0.76 1.15
C THR A 39 11.75 1.82 2.24
N GLU A 40 10.64 2.55 2.26
CA GLU A 40 10.28 3.48 3.33
C GLU A 40 8.77 3.44 3.62
N LEU A 41 8.39 3.89 4.82
CA LEU A 41 6.98 4.08 5.18
C LEU A 41 6.48 5.39 4.58
N LEU A 42 5.22 5.36 4.14
CA LEU A 42 4.47 6.52 3.67
C LEU A 42 3.14 6.56 4.43
N ASP A 43 3.11 7.34 5.50
CA ASP A 43 1.96 7.41 6.39
C ASP A 43 0.97 8.48 5.93
N LEU A 44 -0.28 8.10 5.69
CA LEU A 44 -1.33 9.06 5.32
C LEU A 44 -1.68 10.05 6.46
N LEU A 45 -1.25 9.82 7.70
CA LEU A 45 -1.32 10.83 8.76
C LEU A 45 -0.44 12.05 8.49
N ASP A 46 0.69 11.87 7.81
CA ASP A 46 1.63 12.94 7.47
C ASP A 46 1.21 13.70 6.20
N HIS A 47 0.12 13.25 5.55
CA HIS A 47 -0.42 13.83 4.33
C HIS A 47 -1.90 14.21 4.52
N PRO A 48 -2.20 15.38 5.12
CA PRO A 48 -3.57 15.81 5.42
C PRO A 48 -4.28 16.28 4.15
N LEU A 49 -4.55 15.36 3.24
CA LEU A 49 -5.21 15.65 1.98
C LEU A 49 -6.67 16.08 2.20
N PRO A 50 -7.12 17.20 1.63
CA PRO A 50 -8.55 17.55 1.64
C PRO A 50 -9.35 16.48 0.90
N PHE A 51 -10.65 16.40 1.15
CA PHE A 51 -11.50 15.60 0.27
C PHE A 51 -11.39 16.12 -1.15
N PHE A 52 -11.46 15.19 -2.11
CA PHE A 52 -11.34 15.51 -3.52
C PHE A 52 -12.47 16.45 -3.95
N ASP A 53 -12.13 17.70 -4.27
CA ASP A 53 -13.04 18.77 -4.69
C ASP A 53 -12.53 19.53 -5.92
N GLU A 54 -11.67 18.90 -6.69
CA GLU A 54 -11.08 19.48 -7.89
C GLU A 54 -12.15 19.78 -8.97
N LYS A 55 -11.92 20.81 -9.77
CA LYS A 55 -12.83 21.24 -10.84
C LYS A 55 -13.05 20.20 -11.94
N GLY A 56 -12.16 19.20 -12.02
CA GLY A 56 -12.21 18.12 -12.99
C GLY A 56 -11.30 16.96 -12.63
N PRO A 57 -11.25 15.92 -13.48
CA PRO A 57 -10.44 14.74 -13.19
C PRO A 57 -8.95 15.04 -13.29
N ILE A 58 -8.17 14.62 -12.31
CA ILE A 58 -6.69 14.78 -12.25
C ILE A 58 -6.00 14.21 -13.50
N MET A 59 -6.62 13.24 -14.16
CA MET A 59 -6.12 12.69 -15.42
C MET A 59 -5.91 13.75 -16.50
N SER A 60 -6.77 14.76 -16.58
CA SER A 60 -6.82 15.76 -17.63
C SER A 60 -6.66 17.21 -17.14
N MET A 61 -6.91 17.44 -15.87
CA MET A 61 -6.78 18.76 -15.23
C MET A 61 -5.80 18.67 -14.04
N PRO A 62 -4.64 19.33 -14.10
CA PRO A 62 -3.72 19.38 -12.96
C PRO A 62 -4.40 19.98 -11.73
N SER A 63 -4.08 19.44 -10.54
CA SER A 63 -4.53 20.03 -9.27
C SER A 63 -3.96 21.43 -9.07
N GLU A 64 -4.76 22.31 -8.45
CA GLU A 64 -4.32 23.62 -7.94
C GLU A 64 -4.08 23.57 -6.41
N ASN A 65 -4.43 22.44 -5.76
CA ASN A 65 -4.28 22.24 -4.33
C ASN A 65 -2.82 21.91 -3.96
N ALA A 66 -2.23 22.68 -3.04
CA ALA A 66 -0.82 22.52 -2.66
C ALA A 66 -0.51 21.15 -2.03
N GLU A 67 -1.44 20.63 -1.19
CA GLU A 67 -1.24 19.32 -0.53
C GLU A 67 -1.36 18.18 -1.53
N ALA A 68 -2.29 18.27 -2.49
CA ALA A 68 -2.40 17.29 -3.58
C ALA A 68 -1.16 17.31 -4.47
N LEU A 69 -0.62 18.48 -4.81
CA LEU A 69 0.62 18.61 -5.57
C LEU A 69 1.84 18.06 -4.81
N HIS A 70 1.90 18.29 -3.49
CA HIS A 70 2.93 17.71 -2.64
C HIS A 70 2.84 16.18 -2.61
N TRP A 71 1.63 15.64 -2.46
CA TRP A 71 1.34 14.21 -2.51
C TRP A 71 1.78 13.58 -3.84
N GLN A 72 1.40 14.18 -4.96
CA GLN A 72 1.81 13.74 -6.30
C GLN A 72 3.33 13.70 -6.45
N LYS A 73 4.05 14.75 -6.01
CA LYS A 73 5.53 14.78 -6.01
C LYS A 73 6.12 13.67 -5.14
N THR A 74 5.52 13.39 -3.99
CA THR A 74 5.93 12.30 -3.11
C THR A 74 5.79 10.94 -3.80
N LEU A 75 4.62 10.67 -4.40
CA LEU A 75 4.36 9.42 -5.12
C LEU A 75 5.26 9.22 -6.33
N ALA A 76 5.63 10.30 -7.02
CA ALA A 76 6.49 10.22 -8.20
C ALA A 76 7.87 9.61 -7.91
N ARG A 77 8.32 9.64 -6.66
CA ARG A 77 9.62 9.12 -6.20
C ARG A 77 9.70 7.59 -6.16
N TYR A 78 8.58 6.89 -6.18
CA TYR A 78 8.52 5.44 -5.99
C TYR A 78 8.24 4.70 -7.30
N ASP A 79 8.72 3.46 -7.35
CA ASP A 79 8.56 2.55 -8.49
C ASP A 79 7.49 1.50 -8.25
N GLY A 80 7.04 1.33 -7.01
CA GLY A 80 5.98 0.41 -6.61
C GLY A 80 5.50 0.67 -5.18
N PHE A 81 4.45 -0.05 -4.77
CA PHE A 81 3.77 0.19 -3.50
C PHE A 81 3.39 -1.10 -2.79
N VAL A 82 3.45 -1.08 -1.46
CA VAL A 82 2.76 -2.02 -0.58
C VAL A 82 1.67 -1.26 0.16
N PHE A 83 0.41 -1.56 -0.07
CA PHE A 83 -0.68 -0.92 0.67
C PHE A 83 -0.99 -1.71 1.95
N VAL A 84 -1.00 -1.02 3.09
CA VAL A 84 -1.44 -1.56 4.38
C VAL A 84 -2.93 -1.25 4.52
N VAL A 85 -3.77 -2.28 4.40
CA VAL A 85 -5.21 -2.14 4.15
C VAL A 85 -6.04 -2.59 5.35
N ALA A 86 -6.83 -1.68 5.90
CA ALA A 86 -7.97 -2.00 6.76
C ALA A 86 -9.23 -2.18 5.92
N GLU A 87 -10.14 -3.06 6.35
CA GLU A 87 -11.43 -3.21 5.72
C GLU A 87 -12.50 -2.43 6.47
N TYR A 88 -13.13 -1.47 5.80
CA TYR A 88 -14.29 -0.71 6.29
C TYR A 88 -15.48 -0.96 5.36
N ASN A 89 -16.51 -1.64 5.89
CA ASN A 89 -17.73 -1.91 5.14
C ASN A 89 -17.48 -2.55 3.77
N HIS A 90 -16.66 -3.62 3.74
CA HIS A 90 -16.27 -4.37 2.54
C HIS A 90 -15.35 -3.61 1.55
N SER A 91 -14.83 -2.45 1.91
CA SER A 91 -13.95 -1.68 1.05
C SER A 91 -12.73 -1.16 1.80
N ILE A 92 -11.87 -0.43 1.10
CA ILE A 92 -10.75 0.29 1.69
C ILE A 92 -11.25 1.46 2.54
N THR A 93 -10.37 2.01 3.37
CA THR A 93 -10.70 3.20 4.16
C THR A 93 -10.96 4.42 3.27
N GLY A 94 -11.81 5.34 3.73
CA GLY A 94 -12.08 6.59 3.01
C GLY A 94 -10.81 7.42 2.80
N VAL A 95 -9.87 7.43 3.78
CA VAL A 95 -8.62 8.17 3.66
C VAL A 95 -7.71 7.57 2.58
N LEU A 96 -7.63 6.25 2.46
CA LEU A 96 -6.86 5.61 1.40
C LEU A 96 -7.50 5.88 0.03
N LYS A 97 -8.83 5.79 -0.06
CA LYS A 97 -9.55 6.10 -1.30
C LYS A 97 -9.31 7.56 -1.72
N ASN A 98 -9.40 8.51 -0.81
CA ASN A 98 -9.11 9.91 -1.07
C ASN A 98 -7.67 10.12 -1.57
N ALA A 99 -6.69 9.49 -0.91
CA ALA A 99 -5.29 9.57 -1.32
C ALA A 99 -5.04 9.01 -2.73
N LEU A 100 -5.76 7.93 -3.10
CA LEU A 100 -5.70 7.38 -4.46
C LEU A 100 -6.30 8.35 -5.50
N ASP A 101 -7.40 9.03 -5.18
CA ASP A 101 -8.08 9.95 -6.07
C ASP A 101 -7.31 11.26 -6.30
N GLN A 102 -6.45 11.68 -5.37
CA GLN A 102 -5.65 12.91 -5.45
C GLN A 102 -4.46 12.82 -6.44
N ALA A 103 -4.25 11.67 -7.08
CA ALA A 103 -3.18 11.48 -8.06
C ALA A 103 -3.65 10.50 -9.16
N TYR A 104 -3.03 10.54 -10.34
CA TYR A 104 -3.35 9.64 -11.43
C TYR A 104 -2.11 9.11 -12.15
N LYS A 105 -1.35 10.00 -12.80
CA LYS A 105 -0.16 9.59 -13.57
C LYS A 105 0.96 9.05 -12.69
N GLU A 106 1.00 9.47 -11.42
CA GLU A 106 1.98 9.05 -10.43
C GLU A 106 1.79 7.59 -10.01
N TRP A 107 0.56 7.06 -10.13
CA TRP A 107 0.23 5.66 -9.93
C TRP A 107 0.50 4.80 -11.17
N GLY A 108 0.33 5.38 -12.33
CA GLY A 108 0.28 4.66 -13.60
C GLY A 108 1.52 3.83 -13.91
N ARG A 109 1.32 2.57 -14.31
CA ARG A 109 2.35 1.60 -14.67
C ARG A 109 3.32 1.26 -13.50
N LYS A 110 2.88 1.43 -12.26
CA LYS A 110 3.62 1.00 -11.08
C LYS A 110 2.94 -0.22 -10.47
N PRO A 111 3.70 -1.24 -10.05
CA PRO A 111 3.13 -2.40 -9.39
C PRO A 111 2.77 -2.11 -7.94
N PHE A 112 1.83 -2.89 -7.43
CA PHE A 112 1.53 -2.90 -6.01
C PHE A 112 1.15 -4.28 -5.51
N THR A 113 1.39 -4.50 -4.23
CA THR A 113 0.82 -5.57 -3.42
C THR A 113 0.14 -4.99 -2.19
N ALA A 114 -0.47 -5.83 -1.37
CA ALA A 114 -1.14 -5.41 -0.15
C ALA A 114 -0.82 -6.31 1.04
N ILE A 115 -0.85 -5.71 2.24
CA ILE A 115 -0.98 -6.40 3.50
C ILE A 115 -2.30 -5.95 4.14
N GLY A 116 -3.30 -6.84 4.13
CA GLY A 116 -4.61 -6.62 4.70
C GLY A 116 -4.71 -7.18 6.12
N TYR A 117 -5.52 -6.55 6.97
CA TYR A 117 -5.74 -7.00 8.34
C TYR A 117 -7.18 -6.80 8.80
N GLY A 118 -7.62 -7.63 9.75
CA GLY A 118 -8.96 -7.62 10.31
C GLY A 118 -9.55 -9.01 10.43
N GLY A 119 -10.81 -9.14 10.82
CA GLY A 119 -11.46 -10.45 10.97
C GLY A 119 -11.35 -11.36 9.75
N ASN A 120 -11.47 -10.78 8.55
CA ASN A 120 -11.32 -11.47 7.26
C ASN A 120 -10.01 -11.06 6.52
N GLY A 121 -9.01 -10.53 7.23
CA GLY A 121 -7.73 -10.13 6.64
C GLY A 121 -7.85 -9.04 5.57
N ALA A 122 -8.93 -8.25 5.59
CA ALA A 122 -9.27 -7.24 4.58
C ALA A 122 -9.34 -7.80 3.13
N ALA A 123 -9.70 -9.06 2.94
CA ALA A 123 -9.72 -9.69 1.63
C ALA A 123 -10.61 -8.94 0.62
N ARG A 124 -11.82 -8.54 1.05
CA ARG A 124 -12.76 -7.78 0.20
C ARG A 124 -12.26 -6.39 -0.12
N ALA A 125 -11.62 -5.72 0.87
CA ALA A 125 -11.02 -4.41 0.65
C ALA A 125 -9.84 -4.47 -0.33
N VAL A 126 -9.03 -5.53 -0.29
CA VAL A 126 -7.93 -5.74 -1.25
C VAL A 126 -8.48 -5.99 -2.66
N GLU A 127 -9.59 -6.72 -2.82
CA GLU A 127 -10.24 -6.87 -4.11
C GLU A 127 -10.77 -5.54 -4.65
N GLN A 128 -11.42 -4.73 -3.81
CA GLN A 128 -11.87 -3.38 -4.20
C GLN A 128 -10.68 -2.49 -4.58
N LEU A 129 -9.57 -2.57 -3.83
CA LEU A 129 -8.35 -1.85 -4.17
C LEU A 129 -7.83 -2.25 -5.55
N ARG A 130 -7.85 -3.53 -5.90
CA ARG A 130 -7.44 -4.02 -7.23
C ARG A 130 -8.29 -3.42 -8.35
N LEU A 131 -9.61 -3.33 -8.17
CA LEU A 131 -10.51 -2.71 -9.14
C LEU A 131 -10.21 -1.21 -9.31
N ILE A 132 -9.98 -0.49 -8.21
CA ILE A 132 -9.59 0.93 -8.24
C ILE A 132 -8.23 1.10 -8.95
N ALA A 133 -7.27 0.23 -8.64
CA ALA A 133 -5.93 0.28 -9.22
C ALA A 133 -5.91 0.05 -10.74
N ILE A 134 -6.83 -0.74 -11.28
CA ILE A 134 -7.02 -0.89 -12.74
C ILE A 134 -7.34 0.47 -13.37
N ALA A 135 -8.27 1.23 -12.78
CA ALA A 135 -8.61 2.58 -13.27
C ALA A 135 -7.42 3.54 -13.19
N LEU A 136 -6.54 3.38 -12.19
CA LEU A 136 -5.30 4.14 -12.03
C LEU A 136 -4.14 3.59 -12.87
N ARG A 137 -4.37 2.56 -13.69
CA ARG A 137 -3.38 1.93 -14.57
C ARG A 137 -2.19 1.32 -13.83
N MET A 138 -2.39 0.89 -12.58
CA MET A 138 -1.41 0.16 -11.79
C MET A 138 -1.37 -1.33 -12.19
N VAL A 139 -0.31 -2.02 -11.78
CA VAL A 139 -0.16 -3.47 -11.96
C VAL A 139 -0.35 -4.14 -10.59
N SER A 140 -1.42 -4.93 -10.43
CA SER A 140 -1.63 -5.70 -9.20
C SER A 140 -0.84 -6.99 -9.22
N THR A 141 -0.12 -7.29 -8.12
CA THR A 141 0.37 -8.64 -7.89
C THR A 141 -0.78 -9.61 -7.61
N ALA A 142 -0.59 -10.89 -7.91
CA ALA A 142 -1.54 -11.93 -7.54
C ALA A 142 -1.48 -12.19 -6.03
N ALA A 143 -0.27 -12.28 -5.47
CA ALA A 143 -0.06 -12.51 -4.05
C ALA A 143 -0.32 -11.25 -3.22
N SER A 144 -0.90 -11.45 -2.03
CA SER A 144 -1.05 -10.44 -0.96
C SER A 144 -0.96 -11.13 0.40
N VAL A 145 -0.71 -10.36 1.44
CA VAL A 145 -0.61 -10.85 2.83
C VAL A 145 -1.91 -10.54 3.56
N HIS A 146 -2.45 -11.51 4.31
CA HIS A 146 -3.70 -11.32 5.04
C HIS A 146 -3.57 -11.76 6.49
N ILE A 147 -3.65 -10.79 7.43
CA ILE A 147 -3.66 -11.05 8.86
C ILE A 147 -5.12 -11.15 9.30
N SER A 148 -5.60 -12.38 9.49
CA SER A 148 -7.02 -12.66 9.69
C SER A 148 -7.28 -13.57 10.89
N GLY A 149 -8.54 -13.72 11.28
CA GLY A 149 -9.02 -14.70 12.24
C GLY A 149 -8.24 -14.70 13.55
N ALA A 150 -7.69 -15.86 13.92
CA ALA A 150 -6.96 -16.06 15.16
C ALA A 150 -5.67 -15.23 15.21
N ASP A 151 -4.95 -15.07 14.11
CA ASP A 151 -3.73 -14.27 14.02
C ASP A 151 -4.01 -12.80 14.30
N PHE A 152 -5.06 -12.25 13.69
CA PHE A 152 -5.50 -10.88 13.97
C PHE A 152 -5.93 -10.71 15.43
N MET A 153 -6.73 -11.63 15.97
CA MET A 153 -7.18 -11.56 17.38
C MET A 153 -6.01 -11.73 18.37
N SER A 154 -5.02 -12.56 18.04
CA SER A 154 -3.82 -12.71 18.87
C SER A 154 -3.02 -11.42 18.99
N THR A 155 -2.89 -10.66 17.89
CA THR A 155 -1.95 -9.52 17.80
C THR A 155 -2.61 -8.15 17.88
N SER A 156 -3.94 -8.05 17.75
CA SER A 156 -4.68 -6.78 17.83
C SER A 156 -5.07 -6.41 19.27
N ALA A 157 -5.27 -5.11 19.50
CA ALA A 157 -5.80 -4.58 20.76
C ALA A 157 -7.26 -5.01 21.03
N MET A 158 -7.95 -5.57 20.05
CA MET A 158 -9.29 -6.18 20.21
C MET A 158 -9.22 -7.57 20.85
N GLY A 159 -8.05 -8.17 20.92
CA GLY A 159 -7.80 -9.48 21.51
C GLY A 159 -6.61 -9.48 22.46
N ALA A 160 -5.64 -10.35 22.26
CA ALA A 160 -4.52 -10.55 23.19
C ALA A 160 -3.39 -9.49 23.06
N ASN A 161 -3.41 -8.66 22.02
CA ASN A 161 -2.45 -7.58 21.76
C ASN A 161 -0.97 -8.01 21.80
N LYS A 162 -0.68 -9.24 21.42
CA LYS A 162 0.68 -9.79 21.37
C LYS A 162 1.53 -9.10 20.29
N PRO A 163 2.87 -9.27 20.32
CA PRO A 163 3.75 -8.89 19.22
C PRO A 163 3.33 -9.57 17.91
N ILE A 164 3.50 -8.89 16.78
CA ILE A 164 3.19 -9.46 15.44
C ILE A 164 4.14 -10.61 15.08
N GLU A 165 5.31 -10.63 15.67
CA GLU A 165 6.30 -11.69 15.54
C GLU A 165 5.77 -13.07 16.00
N ASP A 166 4.81 -13.12 16.91
CA ASP A 166 4.18 -14.37 17.38
C ASP A 166 3.43 -15.10 16.24
N ILE A 167 3.03 -14.38 15.19
CA ILE A 167 2.35 -14.92 14.02
C ILE A 167 3.23 -14.90 12.75
N GLU A 168 4.49 -14.53 12.87
CA GLU A 168 5.39 -14.35 11.72
C GLU A 168 5.45 -15.59 10.82
N ALA A 169 5.49 -16.80 11.42
CA ALA A 169 5.56 -18.05 10.67
C ALA A 169 4.40 -18.24 9.68
N SER A 170 3.19 -17.75 10.00
CA SER A 170 2.02 -17.82 9.11
C SER A 170 2.07 -16.79 7.96
N LEU A 171 2.86 -15.74 8.11
CA LEU A 171 2.90 -14.62 7.17
C LEU A 171 4.06 -14.71 6.16
N LEU A 172 5.19 -15.36 6.53
CA LEU A 172 6.45 -15.32 5.76
C LEU A 172 6.29 -15.80 4.33
N ALA A 173 5.58 -16.92 4.10
CA ALA A 173 5.45 -17.49 2.76
C ALA A 173 4.70 -16.55 1.80
N ALA A 174 3.57 -16.00 2.27
CA ALA A 174 2.78 -15.03 1.50
C ALA A 174 3.57 -13.73 1.26
N THR A 175 4.30 -13.26 2.28
CA THR A 175 5.14 -12.05 2.18
C THR A 175 6.25 -12.22 1.16
N LYS A 176 6.95 -13.37 1.20
CA LYS A 176 8.00 -13.66 0.21
C LYS A 176 7.42 -13.63 -1.20
N SER A 177 6.31 -14.34 -1.43
CA SER A 177 5.66 -14.38 -2.74
C SER A 177 5.22 -13.01 -3.21
N ALA A 178 4.61 -12.20 -2.32
CA ALA A 178 4.12 -10.87 -2.65
C ALA A 178 5.26 -9.89 -3.00
N LEU A 179 6.35 -9.91 -2.23
CA LEU A 179 7.51 -9.06 -2.47
C LEU A 179 8.31 -9.50 -3.72
N ASP A 180 8.47 -10.81 -3.96
CA ASP A 180 9.16 -11.30 -5.14
C ASP A 180 8.44 -10.87 -6.42
N GLU A 181 7.12 -11.02 -6.46
CA GLU A 181 6.31 -10.60 -7.60
C GLU A 181 6.31 -9.07 -7.78
N LEU A 182 6.21 -8.33 -6.67
CA LEU A 182 6.28 -6.86 -6.69
C LEU A 182 7.60 -6.37 -7.30
N VAL A 183 8.71 -6.94 -6.88
CA VAL A 183 10.05 -6.56 -7.35
C VAL A 183 10.23 -6.91 -8.83
N TRP A 184 9.76 -8.09 -9.24
CA TRP A 184 9.80 -8.50 -10.65
C TRP A 184 9.06 -7.49 -11.53
N TRP A 185 7.82 -7.11 -11.15
CA TRP A 185 7.05 -6.12 -11.88
C TRP A 185 7.67 -4.73 -11.84
N ALA A 186 8.25 -4.33 -10.70
CA ALA A 186 8.94 -3.03 -10.58
C ALA A 186 10.08 -2.92 -11.58
N HIS A 187 10.94 -3.94 -11.68
CA HIS A 187 12.00 -3.96 -12.69
C HIS A 187 11.46 -3.93 -14.12
N ALA A 188 10.42 -4.73 -14.42
CA ALA A 188 9.82 -4.77 -15.74
C ALA A 188 9.25 -3.41 -16.17
N THR A 189 8.52 -2.75 -15.25
CA THR A 189 7.91 -1.43 -15.55
C THR A 189 8.94 -0.29 -15.58
N MET A 190 9.99 -0.36 -14.75
CA MET A 190 11.13 0.57 -14.84
C MET A 190 11.85 0.44 -16.18
N ALA A 191 12.15 -0.77 -16.63
CA ALA A 191 12.78 -1.01 -17.91
C ALA A 191 11.93 -0.46 -19.07
N ALA A 192 10.61 -0.70 -19.03
CA ALA A 192 9.69 -0.19 -20.06
C ALA A 192 9.51 1.33 -20.05
N LYS A 193 9.81 2.03 -18.94
CA LYS A 193 9.80 3.50 -18.89
C LYS A 193 11.09 4.12 -19.43
N ALA A 194 12.19 3.37 -19.40
CA ALA A 194 13.49 3.84 -19.88
C ALA A 194 13.68 3.63 -21.39
N ALA A 195 12.84 2.80 -22.02
CA ALA A 195 12.82 2.55 -23.45
C ALA A 195 12.01 3.62 -24.20
#